data_0a50d3a4e89d114b50a653e6bfe72c1d
#
_entry.id   0a50d3a4e89d114b50a653e6bfe72c1d
#
_cell.length_a   1.000
_cell.length_b   1.000
_cell.length_c   1.000
_cell.angle_alpha   90.00
_cell.angle_beta   90.00
_cell.angle_gamma   90.00
#
_symmetry.space_group_name_H-M   'P 1'
#
loop_
_entity.id
_entity.type
_entity.pdbx_description
1 polymer ?
#
loop_
_entity_poly.entity_id
_entity_poly.type
_entity_poly.pdbx_seq_one_letter_code
_entity_poly.pdbx_strand_id
1 'polypeptide(L)'
;MQIALESNQVYTFKMNSGEEMVAKVKQSGGDWITLEEPVSIAPGPQGMGLVPSLFTADPKEEIRLNTNSIALVSKTDDSVKMKYLEATTGIKVPEKKLILG
;
A
#
# COMPACT_ATOMS: atom_id res chain seq x y z
N MET A 1 13.10 -11.24 -10.39
CA MET A 1 12.33 -10.56 -11.42
C MET A 1 12.49 -9.06 -11.28
N GLN A 2 12.59 -8.34 -12.39
CA GLN A 2 12.73 -6.92 -12.31
C GLN A 2 11.47 -6.23 -12.78
N ILE A 3 11.02 -5.23 -12.02
CA ILE A 3 9.85 -4.48 -12.37
C ILE A 3 10.23 -3.02 -12.28
N ALA A 4 9.94 -2.26 -13.33
CA ALA A 4 10.26 -0.84 -13.35
C ALA A 4 8.97 -0.04 -13.13
N LEU A 5 8.84 0.59 -12.01
CA LEU A 5 7.68 1.39 -11.67
C LEU A 5 8.11 2.84 -11.44
N GLU A 6 7.19 3.76 -11.65
CA GLU A 6 7.51 5.18 -11.51
C GLU A 6 7.58 5.58 -10.04
N SER A 7 8.58 6.34 -9.68
CA SER A 7 8.74 6.80 -8.32
C SER A 7 7.63 7.74 -7.91
N ASN A 8 7.25 7.66 -6.66
CA ASN A 8 6.25 8.52 -6.06
C ASN A 8 4.83 8.34 -6.60
N GLN A 9 4.59 7.23 -7.26
CA GLN A 9 3.25 6.90 -7.74
C GLN A 9 2.65 5.79 -6.88
N VAL A 10 1.33 5.75 -6.83
CA VAL A 10 0.61 4.76 -6.03
C VAL A 10 0.23 3.59 -6.93
N TYR A 11 0.58 2.39 -6.50
CA TYR A 11 0.33 1.19 -7.27
C TYR A 11 -0.47 0.17 -6.47
N THR A 12 -1.19 -0.66 -7.19
CA THR A 12 -1.94 -1.76 -6.60
C THR A 12 -1.22 -3.05 -6.94
N PHE A 13 -1.01 -3.90 -5.95
CA PHE A 13 -0.33 -5.16 -6.11
C PHE A 13 -1.24 -6.30 -5.67
N LYS A 14 -1.31 -7.35 -6.48
CA LYS A 14 -1.95 -8.58 -6.06
C LYS A 14 -0.82 -9.52 -5.72
N MET A 15 -0.79 -9.97 -4.49
CA MET A 15 0.30 -10.83 -4.03
C MET A 15 0.00 -12.29 -4.36
N ASN A 16 1.04 -13.11 -4.41
CA ASN A 16 0.85 -14.53 -4.67
C ASN A 16 -0.02 -15.19 -3.60
N SER A 17 -0.07 -14.62 -2.41
CA SER A 17 -0.90 -15.14 -1.35
C SER A 17 -2.38 -14.82 -1.55
N GLY A 18 -2.71 -13.98 -2.50
CA GLY A 18 -4.08 -13.54 -2.73
C GLY A 18 -4.40 -12.19 -2.12
N GLU A 19 -3.50 -11.66 -1.30
CA GLU A 19 -3.73 -10.37 -0.69
C GLU A 19 -3.60 -9.26 -1.72
N GLU A 20 -4.44 -8.24 -1.63
CA GLU A 20 -4.34 -7.09 -2.51
C GLU A 20 -3.87 -5.90 -1.68
N MET A 21 -2.84 -5.22 -2.17
CA MET A 21 -2.18 -4.18 -1.41
C MET A 21 -2.02 -2.93 -2.25
N VAL A 22 -2.11 -1.76 -1.62
CA VAL A 22 -1.89 -0.48 -2.29
C VAL A 22 -0.76 0.22 -1.56
N ALA A 23 0.17 0.81 -2.29
CA ALA A 23 1.30 1.49 -1.67
C ALA A 23 1.90 2.51 -2.62
N LYS A 24 2.58 3.50 -2.04
CA LYS A 24 3.33 4.45 -2.84
C LYS A 24 4.70 3.86 -3.07
N VAL A 25 5.13 3.83 -4.32
CA VAL A 25 6.43 3.29 -4.68
C VAL A 25 7.45 4.41 -4.61
N LYS A 26 8.54 4.19 -3.89
CA LYS A 26 9.63 5.16 -3.83
C LYS A 26 10.73 4.80 -4.81
N GLN A 27 11.01 3.53 -4.94
CA GLN A 27 12.09 3.09 -5.78
C GLN A 27 11.84 1.65 -6.19
N SER A 28 12.17 1.29 -7.42
CA SER A 28 12.05 -0.10 -7.85
C SER A 28 13.28 -0.48 -8.64
N GLY A 29 13.60 -1.76 -8.64
CA GLY A 29 14.74 -2.27 -9.36
C GLY A 29 15.20 -3.55 -8.73
N GLY A 30 15.77 -4.43 -9.52
CA GLY A 30 16.23 -5.71 -9.03
C GLY A 30 15.07 -6.51 -8.45
N ASP A 31 15.31 -7.14 -7.32
CA ASP A 31 14.32 -8.01 -6.73
C ASP A 31 13.46 -7.32 -5.67
N TRP A 32 13.64 -6.03 -5.47
CA TRP A 32 12.96 -5.33 -4.40
C TRP A 32 12.33 -4.03 -4.87
N ILE A 33 11.20 -3.70 -4.28
CA ILE A 33 10.54 -2.42 -4.51
C ILE A 33 10.44 -1.77 -3.14
N THR A 34 10.87 -0.52 -3.04
CA THR A 34 10.78 0.23 -1.78
C THR A 34 9.44 0.96 -1.76
N LEU A 35 8.67 0.74 -0.71
CA LEU A 35 7.32 1.26 -0.56
C LEU A 35 7.20 2.17 0.65
N GLU A 36 6.19 3.05 0.58
CA GLU A 36 5.79 3.81 1.73
C GLU A 36 4.33 3.49 1.99
N GLU A 37 3.98 3.34 3.24
CA GLU A 37 2.60 3.20 3.68
C GLU A 37 1.80 2.11 2.97
N PRO A 38 2.27 0.90 2.95
CA PRO A 38 1.49 -0.14 2.30
C PRO A 38 0.22 -0.45 3.11
N VAL A 39 -0.90 -0.52 2.42
CA VAL A 39 -2.17 -0.88 3.04
C VAL A 39 -2.75 -2.05 2.30
N SER A 40 -3.46 -2.90 3.00
CA SER A 40 -4.10 -4.06 2.40
C SER A 40 -5.59 -3.83 2.34
N ILE A 41 -6.23 -4.42 1.33
CA ILE A 41 -7.67 -4.32 1.18
C ILE A 41 -8.28 -5.45 1.99
N ALA A 42 -9.21 -5.11 2.84
CA ALA A 42 -9.83 -6.11 3.69
C ALA A 42 -11.34 -5.88 3.77
N PRO A 43 -12.12 -6.94 3.86
CA PRO A 43 -13.55 -6.78 4.00
C PRO A 43 -13.90 -6.25 5.38
N GLY A 44 -14.93 -5.46 5.44
CA GLY A 44 -15.40 -4.90 6.69
C GLY A 44 -16.91 -4.81 6.68
N PRO A 45 -17.49 -4.26 7.72
CA PRO A 45 -18.94 -4.21 7.84
C PRO A 45 -19.60 -3.40 6.76
N GLN A 46 -18.89 -2.46 6.20
CA GLN A 46 -19.45 -1.62 5.17
C GLN A 46 -18.77 -1.81 3.83
N GLY A 47 -18.31 -2.98 3.55
CA GLY A 47 -17.62 -3.27 2.32
C GLY A 47 -16.12 -3.34 2.51
N MET A 48 -15.38 -3.11 1.45
CA MET A 48 -13.93 -3.24 1.53
C MET A 48 -13.32 -1.99 2.17
N GLY A 49 -12.33 -2.19 2.99
CA GLY A 49 -11.62 -1.09 3.64
C GLY A 49 -10.13 -1.23 3.49
N LEU A 50 -9.40 -0.23 3.93
CA LEU A 50 -7.95 -0.23 3.89
C LEU A 50 -7.41 -0.41 5.30
N VAL A 51 -6.51 -1.37 5.46
CA VAL A 51 -5.86 -1.60 6.74
C VAL A 51 -4.36 -1.61 6.50
N PRO A 52 -3.54 -1.26 7.47
CA PRO A 52 -2.09 -1.32 7.28
C PRO A 52 -1.66 -2.72 6.91
N SER A 53 -0.72 -2.86 5.99
CA SER A 53 -0.20 -4.17 5.64
C SER A 53 0.68 -4.72 6.75
N LEU A 54 1.36 -3.85 7.48
CA LEU A 54 2.18 -4.24 8.61
C LEU A 54 1.74 -3.42 9.81
N PHE A 55 1.48 -4.07 10.92
CA PHE A 55 1.02 -3.36 12.11
C PHE A 55 2.15 -2.95 13.03
N THR A 56 3.30 -3.56 12.92
CA THR A 56 4.38 -3.32 13.87
C THR A 56 5.60 -2.65 13.25
N ALA A 57 5.52 -2.27 11.98
CA ALA A 57 6.65 -1.59 11.35
C ALA A 57 6.69 -0.13 11.81
N ASP A 58 7.90 0.44 11.82
CA ASP A 58 8.06 1.84 12.14
C ASP A 58 7.43 2.65 11.00
N PRO A 59 6.43 3.48 11.26
CA PRO A 59 5.76 4.21 10.19
C PRO A 59 6.64 5.19 9.45
N LYS A 60 7.80 5.53 9.99
CA LYS A 60 8.68 6.45 9.31
C LYS A 60 9.65 5.75 8.39
N GLU A 61 9.73 4.43 8.47
CA GLU A 61 10.70 3.70 7.67
C GLU A 61 10.09 3.22 6.37
N GLU A 62 10.92 3.06 5.37
CA GLU A 62 10.47 2.51 4.12
C GLU A 62 10.40 1.00 4.22
N ILE A 63 9.53 0.40 3.48
CA ILE A 63 9.32 -1.04 3.50
C ILE A 63 9.73 -1.60 2.16
N ARG A 64 10.40 -2.73 2.16
CA ARG A 64 10.81 -3.36 0.91
C ARG A 64 9.95 -4.56 0.61
N LEU A 65 9.46 -4.63 -0.62
CA LEU A 65 8.62 -5.70 -1.09
C LEU A 65 9.42 -6.55 -2.07
N ASN A 66 9.43 -7.86 -1.86
CA ASN A 66 10.13 -8.76 -2.77
C ASN A 66 9.29 -8.93 -4.01
N THR A 67 9.85 -8.67 -5.19
CA THR A 67 9.09 -8.74 -6.43
C THR A 67 8.61 -10.15 -6.74
N ASN A 68 9.25 -11.18 -6.18
CA ASN A 68 8.81 -12.54 -6.42
C ASN A 68 7.51 -12.87 -5.71
N SER A 69 7.03 -12.00 -4.82
CA SER A 69 5.77 -12.22 -4.13
C SER A 69 4.60 -11.62 -4.88
N ILE A 70 4.84 -10.91 -5.97
CA ILE A 70 3.81 -10.18 -6.69
C ILE A 70 3.29 -11.00 -7.86
N ALA A 71 1.98 -11.16 -7.94
CA ALA A 71 1.36 -11.81 -9.07
C ALA A 71 0.91 -10.80 -10.13
N LEU A 72 0.36 -9.66 -9.71
CA LEU A 72 -0.14 -8.63 -10.63
C LEU A 72 0.18 -7.26 -10.06
N VAL A 73 0.43 -6.29 -10.93
CA VAL A 73 0.67 -4.92 -10.50
C VAL A 73 0.04 -3.97 -11.50
N SER A 74 -0.53 -2.88 -11.02
CA SER A 74 -1.13 -1.86 -11.87
C SER A 74 -1.15 -0.54 -11.14
N LYS A 75 -1.28 0.55 -11.87
CA LYS A 75 -1.53 1.83 -11.22
C LYS A 75 -2.89 1.75 -10.55
N THR A 76 -3.03 2.44 -9.45
CA THR A 76 -4.24 2.36 -8.64
C THR A 76 -5.36 3.21 -9.25
N ASP A 77 -6.58 2.71 -9.17
CA ASP A 77 -7.77 3.44 -9.58
C ASP A 77 -7.82 4.77 -8.82
N ASP A 78 -8.25 5.83 -9.49
CA ASP A 78 -8.20 7.16 -8.92
C ASP A 78 -9.01 7.31 -7.64
N SER A 79 -10.18 6.70 -7.54
CA SER A 79 -10.98 6.85 -6.34
C SER A 79 -10.34 6.13 -5.15
N VAL A 80 -9.70 5.01 -5.41
CA VAL A 80 -9.01 4.28 -4.35
C VAL A 80 -7.74 5.04 -3.96
N LYS A 81 -7.05 5.62 -4.94
CA LYS A 81 -5.86 6.39 -4.67
C LYS A 81 -6.18 7.57 -3.76
N MET A 82 -7.32 8.23 -3.97
CA MET A 82 -7.70 9.34 -3.12
C MET A 82 -7.92 8.87 -1.69
N LYS A 83 -8.58 7.74 -1.50
CA LYS A 83 -8.80 7.23 -0.16
C LYS A 83 -7.49 6.83 0.49
N TYR A 84 -6.60 6.25 -0.28
CA TYR A 84 -5.28 5.86 0.21
C TYR A 84 -4.51 7.09 0.68
N LEU A 85 -4.52 8.16 -0.11
CA LEU A 85 -3.80 9.37 0.24
C LEU A 85 -4.40 10.03 1.46
N GLU A 86 -5.71 10.06 1.58
CA GLU A 86 -6.34 10.61 2.77
C GLU A 86 -5.96 9.81 4.01
N ALA A 87 -5.94 8.50 3.90
CA ALA A 87 -5.63 7.66 5.05
C ALA A 87 -4.18 7.73 5.47
N THR A 88 -3.27 7.98 4.52
CA THR A 88 -1.85 7.87 4.82
C THR A 88 -1.16 9.22 4.99
N THR A 89 -1.75 10.31 4.52
CA THR A 89 -1.10 11.60 4.66
C THR A 89 -1.56 12.34 5.89
N GLY A 90 -2.59 11.87 6.52
CA GLY A 90 -3.05 12.54 7.72
C GLY A 90 -3.86 13.77 7.51
N ILE A 91 -4.14 14.10 6.30
CA ILE A 91 -4.87 15.24 6.01
C ILE A 91 -6.14 15.37 6.67
N LYS A 92 -6.95 14.60 6.86
CA LYS A 92 -8.09 14.78 7.47
C LYS A 92 -8.24 13.75 8.38
N VAL A 93 -7.38 13.41 8.99
CA VAL A 93 -7.52 12.38 9.72
C VAL A 93 -7.46 12.35 11.06
N PRO A 94 -7.94 13.11 11.67
CA PRO A 94 -7.91 13.12 13.01
C PRO A 94 -8.36 11.88 13.57
N GLU A 95 -9.34 11.45 13.13
CA GLU A 95 -9.85 10.38 13.68
C GLU A 95 -9.26 9.16 13.43
N LYS A 96 -8.58 9.12 12.54
CA LYS A 96 -8.16 7.93 12.19
C LYS A 96 -7.44 7.38 13.26
N LYS A 97 -7.00 8.12 14.04
CA LYS A 97 -6.22 7.63 14.92
C LYS A 97 -6.91 6.79 15.78
N LEU A 98 -7.93 6.96 15.84
CA LEU A 98 -8.59 6.29 16.66
C LEU A 98 -8.67 5.01 16.38
N ILE A 99 -8.29 4.82 15.56
CA ILE A 99 -8.49 3.64 15.23
C ILE A 99 -7.87 2.72 15.87
N LEU A 100 -7.32 2.81 16.18
CA LEU A 100 -6.79 1.92 16.72
C LEU A 100 -7.18 1.47 17.54
N GLY A 101 -7.40 1.88 17.48
CA GLY A 101 -7.94 1.36 18.49
C GLY A 101 -8.02 0.76 18.61
#